data_346efde9a84aea4e4ad70389bafdae03
#
_entry.id   346efde9a84aea4e4ad70389bafdae03
#
_cell.length_a   1.000
_cell.length_b   1.000
_cell.length_c   1.000
_cell.angle_alpha   90.00
_cell.angle_beta   90.00
_cell.angle_gamma   90.00
#
_symmetry.space_group_name_H-M   'P 1'
#
loop_
_entity.id
_entity.type
_entity.pdbx_description
1 polymer ?
#
loop_
_entity_poly.entity_id
_entity_poly.type
_entity_poly.pdbx_seq_one_letter_code
_entity_poly.pdbx_strand_id
1 'polypeptide(L)'
;MNREYNKAMDGLRFSPEAKKRMTANLAAAQEREQAARPKPDAYAVRGGKRRWRYAAAVAAAVVLVAGVGGVASATGNLMGMGNVFDDLFNGPPAQTEVVDKIGRPIGASATSNGVTVTAEAIIGDRTNYAVVFSIAKDDGTAFEGIEPLENGVLPLGFESGSSVHIDGTMSGGGDGRFYDADPSDNAIQYVERMSVTAIGSSIIGHTARVNLSDLKMYGGDGSTSHVVAEGEWNMKFAVDYEDTSVDLPAGGAIEVSGMDATLDSATVSPIALTLEYTVHEVLNWEDQESGRMSDHNQDEMDRFLDPSVTLNMKDGTTVEIDALRGAGGTRENTNSTSCNKSIMFDEFLNLNDVVSITIGGTELPLA
;
A
#
# COMPACT_ATOMS: atom_id res chain seq x y z
N MET A 1 -24.59 -29.00 2.44
CA MET A 1 -24.58 -28.03 3.54
C MET A 1 -24.90 -26.67 2.93
N ASN A 2 -25.97 -25.95 3.27
CA ASN A 2 -26.28 -24.54 3.03
C ASN A 2 -27.66 -24.16 2.46
N ARG A 3 -28.66 -24.99 2.53
CA ARG A 3 -30.03 -24.47 2.32
C ARG A 3 -30.61 -23.77 3.55
N GLU A 4 -30.21 -24.17 4.75
CA GLU A 4 -30.68 -23.54 6.01
C GLU A 4 -29.96 -22.20 6.29
N TYR A 5 -28.68 -22.08 5.94
CA TYR A 5 -27.92 -20.85 6.06
C TYR A 5 -28.45 -19.74 5.15
N ASN A 6 -28.70 -20.05 3.87
CA ASN A 6 -29.31 -19.10 2.95
C ASN A 6 -30.71 -18.66 3.36
N LYS A 7 -31.49 -19.57 3.98
CA LYS A 7 -32.81 -19.26 4.50
C LYS A 7 -32.79 -18.37 5.76
N ALA A 8 -31.73 -18.48 6.59
CA ALA A 8 -31.49 -17.61 7.73
C ALA A 8 -31.03 -16.21 7.29
N MET A 9 -30.19 -16.11 6.26
CA MET A 9 -29.72 -14.84 5.68
C MET A 9 -30.85 -14.08 4.94
N ASP A 10 -31.74 -14.79 4.25
CA ASP A 10 -32.93 -14.17 3.62
C ASP A 10 -33.93 -13.59 4.66
N GLY A 11 -33.85 -14.02 5.91
CA GLY A 11 -34.64 -13.50 7.04
C GLY A 11 -34.10 -12.19 7.65
N LEU A 12 -32.88 -11.77 7.31
CA LEU A 12 -32.24 -10.55 7.84
C LEU A 12 -32.59 -9.27 7.05
N ARG A 13 -33.79 -9.18 6.51
CA ARG A 13 -34.25 -7.95 5.87
C ARG A 13 -34.71 -6.94 6.94
N PHE A 14 -34.07 -5.78 6.95
CA PHE A 14 -34.57 -4.66 7.78
C PHE A 14 -36.01 -4.35 7.40
N SER A 15 -36.87 -4.17 8.44
CA SER A 15 -38.24 -3.76 8.21
C SER A 15 -38.29 -2.39 7.52
N PRO A 16 -39.36 -2.07 6.78
CA PRO A 16 -39.55 -0.74 6.16
C PRO A 16 -39.39 0.40 7.15
N GLU A 17 -39.85 0.20 8.42
CA GLU A 17 -39.72 1.19 9.49
C GLU A 17 -38.25 1.32 9.97
N ALA A 18 -37.48 0.23 10.02
CA ALA A 18 -36.06 0.28 10.36
C ALA A 18 -35.26 1.04 9.28
N LYS A 19 -35.55 0.76 8.00
CA LYS A 19 -34.93 1.50 6.88
C LYS A 19 -35.28 2.98 6.94
N LYS A 20 -36.51 3.33 7.22
CA LYS A 20 -36.96 4.73 7.32
C LYS A 20 -36.30 5.46 8.50
N ARG A 21 -36.08 4.79 9.64
CA ARG A 21 -35.36 5.37 10.78
C ARG A 21 -33.87 5.55 10.46
N MET A 22 -33.24 4.60 9.78
CA MET A 22 -31.84 4.72 9.37
C MET A 22 -31.64 5.88 8.39
N THR A 23 -32.49 6.02 7.38
CA THR A 23 -32.42 7.17 6.44
C THR A 23 -32.68 8.50 7.12
N ALA A 24 -33.61 8.58 8.07
CA ALA A 24 -33.88 9.81 8.83
C ALA A 24 -32.68 10.18 9.75
N ASN A 25 -32.03 9.20 10.38
CA ASN A 25 -30.86 9.43 11.22
C ASN A 25 -29.64 9.87 10.39
N LEU A 26 -29.45 9.33 9.19
CA LEU A 26 -28.41 9.75 8.26
C LEU A 26 -28.62 11.19 7.77
N ALA A 27 -29.86 11.55 7.39
CA ALA A 27 -30.21 12.93 7.01
C ALA A 27 -29.97 13.93 8.15
N ALA A 28 -30.36 13.57 9.38
CA ALA A 28 -30.12 14.42 10.55
C ALA A 28 -28.63 14.55 10.92
N ALA A 29 -27.81 13.51 10.70
CA ALA A 29 -26.37 13.58 10.87
C ALA A 29 -25.73 14.50 9.84
N GLN A 30 -26.16 14.42 8.59
CA GLN A 30 -25.68 15.26 7.49
C GLN A 30 -26.04 16.75 7.69
N GLU A 31 -27.23 17.06 8.21
CA GLU A 31 -27.61 18.42 8.57
C GLU A 31 -26.77 18.99 9.73
N ARG A 32 -26.43 18.16 10.73
CA ARG A 32 -25.55 18.56 11.84
C ARG A 32 -24.14 18.85 11.38
N GLU A 33 -23.61 18.07 10.46
CA GLU A 33 -22.28 18.28 9.90
C GLU A 33 -22.20 19.53 9.02
N GLN A 34 -23.25 19.83 8.23
CA GLN A 34 -23.35 21.06 7.46
C GLN A 34 -23.52 22.31 8.36
N ALA A 35 -24.21 22.19 9.49
CA ALA A 35 -24.37 23.27 10.45
C ALA A 35 -23.10 23.56 11.27
N ALA A 36 -22.21 22.60 11.40
CA ALA A 36 -20.94 22.71 12.14
C ALA A 36 -19.80 23.33 11.31
N ARG A 37 -19.96 23.54 10.01
CA ARG A 37 -18.94 24.18 9.17
C ARG A 37 -18.85 25.67 9.49
N PRO A 38 -17.67 26.21 9.90
CA PRO A 38 -17.50 27.65 10.07
C PRO A 38 -17.72 28.36 8.73
N LYS A 39 -18.54 29.40 8.74
CA LYS A 39 -18.74 30.25 7.56
C LYS A 39 -17.40 30.90 7.20
N PRO A 40 -16.97 30.85 5.92
CA PRO A 40 -15.76 31.56 5.52
C PRO A 40 -15.98 33.06 5.64
N ASP A 41 -15.11 33.73 6.42
CA ASP A 41 -15.09 35.19 6.51
C ASP A 41 -14.78 35.79 5.14
N ALA A 42 -15.64 36.69 4.71
CA ALA A 42 -15.54 37.39 3.44
C ALA A 42 -14.39 38.43 3.49
N TYR A 43 -13.20 38.07 3.06
CA TYR A 43 -12.18 39.03 2.70
C TYR A 43 -12.42 39.51 1.25
N ALA A 44 -12.87 40.73 1.13
CA ALA A 44 -13.02 41.44 -0.14
C ALA A 44 -11.66 41.75 -0.76
N VAL A 45 -11.27 41.03 -1.82
CA VAL A 45 -10.17 41.45 -2.69
C VAL A 45 -10.75 42.10 -3.95
N ARG A 46 -10.42 43.38 -4.11
CA ARG A 46 -10.76 44.21 -5.27
C ARG A 46 -9.83 43.90 -6.44
N GLY A 47 -10.39 43.59 -7.61
CA GLY A 47 -9.82 43.98 -8.90
C GLY A 47 -9.19 42.86 -9.73
N GLY A 48 -9.82 42.54 -10.87
CA GLY A 48 -9.17 41.83 -11.98
C GLY A 48 -10.13 41.01 -12.84
N LYS A 49 -10.80 41.67 -13.81
CA LYS A 49 -11.57 40.99 -14.86
C LYS A 49 -10.62 40.18 -15.75
N ARG A 50 -10.62 38.83 -15.66
CA ARG A 50 -10.27 37.98 -16.80
C ARG A 50 -10.73 36.52 -16.59
N ARG A 51 -11.66 36.09 -17.48
CA ARG A 51 -11.97 34.72 -17.90
C ARG A 51 -12.49 33.75 -16.83
N TRP A 52 -13.76 33.86 -16.54
CA TRP A 52 -14.60 32.79 -16.03
C TRP A 52 -15.02 31.90 -17.22
N ARG A 53 -14.35 30.80 -17.36
CA ARG A 53 -14.82 29.59 -18.04
C ARG A 53 -14.17 28.44 -17.31
N TYR A 54 -15.01 27.47 -16.90
CA TYR A 54 -14.70 26.26 -16.11
C TYR A 54 -14.77 26.43 -14.57
N ALA A 55 -15.96 26.73 -14.09
CA ALA A 55 -16.38 26.27 -12.78
C ALA A 55 -17.40 25.15 -13.00
N ALA A 56 -16.93 23.96 -13.38
CA ALA A 56 -17.68 22.75 -13.14
C ALA A 56 -17.53 22.46 -11.65
N ALA A 57 -18.61 22.57 -10.91
CA ALA A 57 -18.66 22.16 -9.51
C ALA A 57 -18.48 20.63 -9.47
N VAL A 58 -17.29 20.18 -9.13
CA VAL A 58 -17.07 18.79 -8.75
C VAL A 58 -17.69 18.62 -7.36
N ALA A 59 -18.93 18.17 -7.32
CA ALA A 59 -19.53 17.65 -6.11
C ALA A 59 -18.91 16.27 -5.88
N ALA A 60 -17.83 16.19 -5.10
CA ALA A 60 -17.34 14.93 -4.56
C ALA A 60 -18.43 14.39 -3.62
N ALA A 61 -19.32 13.59 -4.18
CA ALA A 61 -20.26 12.82 -3.39
C ALA A 61 -19.50 11.62 -2.83
N VAL A 62 -19.14 11.67 -1.55
CA VAL A 62 -18.81 10.46 -0.81
C VAL A 62 -20.09 9.66 -0.69
N VAL A 63 -20.33 8.77 -1.63
CA VAL A 63 -21.44 7.83 -1.58
C VAL A 63 -20.94 6.58 -0.88
N LEU A 64 -21.32 6.41 0.39
CA LEU A 64 -21.35 5.09 1.01
C LEU A 64 -22.45 4.28 0.28
N VAL A 65 -22.06 3.59 -0.80
CA VAL A 65 -22.95 2.65 -1.47
C VAL A 65 -22.98 1.35 -0.68
N ALA A 66 -23.87 1.28 0.31
CA ALA A 66 -24.41 0.01 0.76
C ALA A 66 -25.51 -0.37 -0.24
N GLY A 67 -25.21 -1.13 -1.29
CA GLY A 67 -26.27 -1.56 -2.18
C GLY A 67 -25.84 -2.38 -3.39
N VAL A 68 -26.08 -3.65 -3.28
CA VAL A 68 -26.47 -4.63 -4.31
C VAL A 68 -25.43 -4.95 -5.39
N GLY A 69 -24.60 -5.90 -5.03
CA GLY A 69 -23.73 -6.63 -5.94
C GLY A 69 -22.48 -7.05 -5.20
N GLY A 70 -22.55 -8.13 -4.41
CA GLY A 70 -21.38 -8.74 -3.79
C GLY A 70 -20.74 -7.96 -2.65
N VAL A 71 -21.49 -7.72 -1.58
CA VAL A 71 -20.89 -7.41 -0.29
C VAL A 71 -20.19 -8.70 0.18
N ALA A 72 -18.87 -8.77 0.00
CA ALA A 72 -18.06 -9.57 0.92
C ALA A 72 -18.35 -8.98 2.29
N SER A 73 -19.14 -9.70 3.05
CA SER A 73 -19.65 -9.27 4.35
C SER A 73 -18.52 -8.77 5.21
N ALA A 74 -18.75 -7.65 5.91
CA ALA A 74 -17.95 -7.17 7.02
C ALA A 74 -18.03 -8.16 8.23
N THR A 75 -17.72 -9.40 7.98
CA THR A 75 -17.49 -10.46 8.95
C THR A 75 -16.12 -11.03 8.62
N GLY A 76 -15.05 -10.42 9.15
CA GLY A 76 -13.77 -11.01 9.46
C GLY A 76 -13.16 -12.14 8.59
N ASN A 77 -13.67 -12.40 7.42
CA ASN A 77 -13.21 -13.47 6.55
C ASN A 77 -12.85 -12.88 5.18
N LEU A 78 -11.58 -12.76 4.92
CA LEU A 78 -10.98 -12.49 3.60
C LEU A 78 -11.22 -13.64 2.59
N MET A 79 -12.24 -14.48 2.78
CA MET A 79 -12.56 -15.68 1.99
C MET A 79 -13.04 -15.37 0.55
N GLY A 80 -12.46 -14.49 -0.14
CA GLY A 80 -12.66 -14.15 -1.55
C GLY A 80 -11.53 -13.25 -2.04
N MET A 81 -10.71 -12.74 -1.12
CA MET A 81 -9.58 -11.89 -1.43
C MET A 81 -8.24 -12.64 -1.41
N GLY A 82 -8.24 -13.93 -1.03
CA GLY A 82 -7.06 -14.80 -1.11
C GLY A 82 -6.44 -14.69 -2.50
N ASN A 83 -7.24 -14.79 -3.55
CA ASN A 83 -6.74 -14.73 -4.93
C ASN A 83 -6.05 -13.40 -5.27
N VAL A 84 -6.52 -12.26 -4.74
CA VAL A 84 -5.95 -10.94 -5.02
C VAL A 84 -4.57 -10.77 -4.37
N PHE A 85 -4.39 -11.34 -3.18
CA PHE A 85 -3.10 -11.36 -2.50
C PHE A 85 -2.24 -12.56 -2.93
N ASP A 86 -2.83 -13.67 -3.34
CA ASP A 86 -2.12 -14.83 -3.90
C ASP A 86 -1.36 -14.43 -5.17
N ASP A 87 -1.96 -13.61 -6.05
CA ASP A 87 -1.28 -13.08 -7.24
C ASP A 87 -0.17 -12.08 -6.91
N LEU A 88 -0.26 -11.40 -5.75
CA LEU A 88 0.75 -10.45 -5.27
C LEU A 88 1.93 -11.12 -4.59
N PHE A 89 1.67 -12.18 -3.87
CA PHE A 89 2.63 -12.86 -3.00
C PHE A 89 2.69 -14.37 -3.30
N ASN A 90 2.45 -14.81 -4.52
CA ASN A 90 2.63 -16.18 -5.06
C ASN A 90 2.55 -17.33 -4.03
N GLY A 91 1.65 -17.23 -3.05
CA GLY A 91 1.64 -18.10 -1.89
C GLY A 91 0.66 -19.29 -2.02
N PRO A 92 1.02 -20.45 -1.46
CA PRO A 92 0.10 -21.60 -1.39
C PRO A 92 -1.09 -21.35 -0.45
N PRO A 93 -2.24 -22.01 -0.63
CA PRO A 93 -3.47 -21.81 0.15
C PRO A 93 -3.32 -21.93 1.68
N ALA A 94 -2.24 -22.53 2.17
CA ALA A 94 -1.94 -22.67 3.59
C ALA A 94 -1.62 -21.34 4.30
N GLN A 95 -1.42 -20.25 3.57
CA GLN A 95 -1.11 -18.93 4.13
C GLN A 95 -2.35 -18.10 4.47
N THR A 96 -3.54 -18.58 4.20
CA THR A 96 -4.81 -17.89 4.51
C THR A 96 -4.89 -17.45 5.98
N GLU A 97 -4.37 -18.24 6.91
CA GLU A 97 -4.38 -17.92 8.34
C GLU A 97 -3.45 -16.74 8.68
N VAL A 98 -2.35 -16.56 7.95
CA VAL A 98 -1.45 -15.41 8.09
C VAL A 98 -2.11 -14.16 7.52
N VAL A 99 -2.67 -14.26 6.30
CA VAL A 99 -3.38 -13.16 5.64
C VAL A 99 -4.56 -12.67 6.48
N ASP A 100 -5.31 -13.56 7.13
CA ASP A 100 -6.43 -13.20 8.01
C ASP A 100 -5.99 -12.36 9.23
N LYS A 101 -4.75 -12.47 9.67
CA LYS A 101 -4.20 -11.68 10.79
C LYS A 101 -3.69 -10.32 10.35
N ILE A 102 -2.85 -10.29 9.30
CA ILE A 102 -2.17 -9.09 8.83
C ILE A 102 -2.95 -8.29 7.80
N GLY A 103 -4.08 -8.82 7.33
CA GLY A 103 -4.93 -8.20 6.33
C GLY A 103 -6.26 -7.70 6.91
N ARG A 104 -6.81 -6.65 6.29
CA ARG A 104 -8.15 -6.14 6.59
C ARG A 104 -8.87 -5.72 5.32
N PRO A 105 -10.15 -6.10 5.16
CA PRO A 105 -11.00 -5.53 4.14
C PRO A 105 -11.26 -4.05 4.44
N ILE A 106 -11.27 -3.21 3.41
CA ILE A 106 -11.46 -1.76 3.54
C ILE A 106 -12.85 -1.36 3.05
N GLY A 107 -13.15 -1.59 1.78
CA GLY A 107 -14.43 -1.22 1.15
C GLY A 107 -14.67 0.28 1.00
N ALA A 108 -13.65 1.12 1.19
CA ALA A 108 -13.76 2.55 0.95
C ALA A 108 -13.70 2.82 -0.56
N SER A 109 -14.63 3.63 -1.09
CA SER A 109 -14.71 3.89 -2.52
C SER A 109 -14.94 5.36 -2.83
N ALA A 110 -14.57 5.77 -4.04
CA ALA A 110 -14.86 7.07 -4.60
C ALA A 110 -15.22 6.91 -6.08
N THR A 111 -16.20 7.71 -6.54
CA THR A 111 -16.65 7.71 -7.93
C THR A 111 -16.37 9.09 -8.55
N SER A 112 -15.80 9.11 -9.73
CA SER A 112 -15.56 10.31 -10.51
C SER A 112 -15.74 10.00 -12.00
N ASN A 113 -16.50 10.85 -12.71
CA ASN A 113 -16.72 10.77 -14.17
C ASN A 113 -17.10 9.36 -14.68
N GLY A 114 -17.94 8.62 -13.93
CA GLY A 114 -18.42 7.30 -14.33
C GLY A 114 -17.41 6.16 -14.11
N VAL A 115 -16.38 6.41 -13.32
CA VAL A 115 -15.43 5.38 -12.86
C VAL A 115 -15.39 5.35 -11.35
N THR A 116 -15.53 4.17 -10.78
CA THR A 116 -15.43 3.92 -9.33
C THR A 116 -14.10 3.25 -9.02
N VAL A 117 -13.36 3.81 -8.07
CA VAL A 117 -12.18 3.20 -7.45
C VAL A 117 -12.54 2.78 -6.03
N THR A 118 -12.30 1.53 -5.72
CA THR A 118 -12.55 0.94 -4.39
C THR A 118 -11.25 0.42 -3.80
N ALA A 119 -10.88 0.89 -2.60
CA ALA A 119 -9.83 0.25 -1.81
C ALA A 119 -10.43 -1.03 -1.22
N GLU A 120 -10.01 -2.18 -1.73
CA GLU A 120 -10.57 -3.48 -1.37
C GLU A 120 -10.02 -3.99 -0.05
N ALA A 121 -8.69 -4.00 0.08
CA ALA A 121 -8.01 -4.48 1.26
C ALA A 121 -6.65 -3.83 1.46
N ILE A 122 -6.18 -3.88 2.72
CA ILE A 122 -4.81 -3.58 3.11
C ILE A 122 -4.23 -4.76 3.86
N ILE A 123 -2.97 -5.07 3.60
CA ILE A 123 -2.17 -5.93 4.44
C ILE A 123 -0.89 -5.20 4.85
N GLY A 124 -0.34 -5.53 6.02
CA GLY A 124 0.84 -4.81 6.44
C GLY A 124 1.45 -5.29 7.76
N ASP A 125 2.48 -4.56 8.14
CA ASP A 125 3.16 -4.64 9.43
C ASP A 125 3.33 -3.22 10.02
N ARG A 126 4.30 -3.02 10.90
CA ARG A 126 4.56 -1.73 11.57
C ARG A 126 4.89 -0.59 10.60
N THR A 127 5.56 -0.88 9.49
CA THR A 127 6.11 0.13 8.57
C THR A 127 5.97 -0.22 7.10
N ASN A 128 5.44 -1.39 6.79
CA ASN A 128 5.24 -1.85 5.41
C ASN A 128 3.77 -2.15 5.19
N TYR A 129 3.27 -1.84 4.00
CA TYR A 129 1.90 -2.19 3.62
C TYR A 129 1.76 -2.44 2.12
N ALA A 130 0.73 -3.21 1.77
CA ALA A 130 0.21 -3.29 0.43
C ALA A 130 -1.31 -3.00 0.47
N VAL A 131 -1.77 -2.12 -0.41
CA VAL A 131 -3.19 -1.81 -0.60
C VAL A 131 -3.60 -2.24 -2.00
N VAL A 132 -4.72 -2.94 -2.09
CA VAL A 132 -5.32 -3.35 -3.35
C VAL A 132 -6.53 -2.48 -3.64
N PHE A 133 -6.57 -1.93 -4.84
CA PHE A 133 -7.69 -1.17 -5.37
C PHE A 133 -8.31 -1.91 -6.54
N SER A 134 -9.63 -1.86 -6.64
CA SER A 134 -10.41 -2.23 -7.82
C SER A 134 -10.88 -0.97 -8.53
N ILE A 135 -10.79 -0.95 -9.86
CA ILE A 135 -11.16 0.19 -10.71
C ILE A 135 -12.12 -0.33 -11.77
N ALA A 136 -13.34 0.19 -11.77
CA ALA A 136 -14.38 -0.25 -12.71
C ALA A 136 -15.17 0.94 -13.24
N LYS A 137 -15.68 0.82 -14.48
CA LYS A 137 -16.65 1.76 -15.03
C LYS A 137 -18.04 1.48 -14.47
N ASP A 138 -18.77 2.55 -14.13
CA ASP A 138 -20.12 2.45 -13.55
C ASP A 138 -21.16 1.89 -14.52
N ASP A 139 -20.90 1.97 -15.83
CA ASP A 139 -21.75 1.39 -16.87
C ASP A 139 -21.53 -0.11 -17.09
N GLY A 140 -20.55 -0.71 -16.39
CA GLY A 140 -20.22 -2.14 -16.47
C GLY A 140 -19.47 -2.53 -17.73
N THR A 141 -18.94 -1.58 -18.51
CA THR A 141 -18.09 -1.88 -19.66
C THR A 141 -16.62 -1.99 -19.26
N ALA A 142 -15.86 -2.85 -19.95
CA ALA A 142 -14.42 -2.96 -19.73
C ALA A 142 -13.66 -1.70 -20.21
N PHE A 143 -12.42 -1.54 -19.72
CA PHE A 143 -11.47 -0.58 -20.27
C PHE A 143 -10.90 -1.16 -21.58
N GLU A 144 -11.16 -0.48 -22.70
CA GLU A 144 -10.75 -0.98 -24.03
C GLU A 144 -9.31 -0.56 -24.38
N GLY A 145 -8.62 -1.40 -25.16
CA GLY A 145 -7.30 -1.09 -25.71
C GLY A 145 -6.14 -1.15 -24.72
N ILE A 146 -6.35 -1.73 -23.53
CA ILE A 146 -5.29 -1.96 -22.55
C ILE A 146 -4.81 -3.40 -22.72
N GLU A 147 -3.59 -3.56 -23.20
CA GLU A 147 -2.97 -4.87 -23.34
C GLU A 147 -1.85 -5.03 -22.30
N PRO A 148 -1.78 -6.17 -21.59
CA PRO A 148 -0.71 -6.40 -20.63
C PRO A 148 0.66 -6.49 -21.30
N LEU A 149 1.69 -6.05 -20.60
CA LEU A 149 3.08 -6.25 -20.96
C LEU A 149 3.46 -7.74 -20.85
N GLU A 150 4.66 -8.12 -21.32
CA GLU A 150 5.13 -9.52 -21.28
C GLU A 150 5.10 -10.14 -19.87
N ASN A 151 5.24 -9.32 -18.82
CA ASN A 151 5.18 -9.73 -17.41
C ASN A 151 3.75 -9.71 -16.82
N GLY A 152 2.71 -9.51 -17.62
CA GLY A 152 1.32 -9.46 -17.17
C GLY A 152 0.88 -8.14 -16.54
N VAL A 153 1.79 -7.18 -16.36
CA VAL A 153 1.47 -5.85 -15.80
C VAL A 153 0.80 -5.00 -16.87
N LEU A 154 -0.26 -4.27 -16.50
CA LEU A 154 -0.89 -3.31 -17.39
C LEU A 154 -0.07 -2.00 -17.43
N PRO A 155 0.15 -1.39 -18.60
CA PRO A 155 0.94 -0.16 -18.73
C PRO A 155 0.16 1.08 -18.29
N LEU A 156 -0.36 1.05 -17.08
CA LEU A 156 -1.19 2.09 -16.48
C LEU A 156 -0.48 2.81 -15.33
N GLY A 157 -0.95 4.02 -15.05
CA GLY A 157 -0.53 4.78 -13.88
C GLY A 157 -1.50 5.92 -13.59
N PHE A 158 -1.58 6.34 -12.34
CA PHE A 158 -2.27 7.57 -11.98
C PHE A 158 -1.36 8.78 -12.20
N GLU A 159 -1.93 9.92 -12.64
CA GLU A 159 -1.18 11.19 -12.77
C GLU A 159 -0.57 11.62 -11.44
N SER A 160 -1.26 11.39 -10.32
CA SER A 160 -0.79 11.68 -8.97
C SER A 160 0.42 10.83 -8.53
N GLY A 161 0.76 9.77 -9.26
CA GLY A 161 1.75 8.78 -8.81
C GLY A 161 1.26 7.98 -7.60
N SER A 162 2.17 7.63 -6.69
CA SER A 162 1.82 7.04 -5.41
C SER A 162 1.02 8.03 -4.56
N SER A 163 -0.07 7.58 -3.99
CA SER A 163 -1.08 8.48 -3.48
C SER A 163 -1.75 8.04 -2.19
N VAL A 164 -1.30 6.92 -1.60
CA VAL A 164 -1.68 6.53 -0.24
C VAL A 164 -0.74 7.21 0.74
N HIS A 165 -1.27 8.16 1.51
CA HIS A 165 -0.56 8.81 2.60
C HIS A 165 -1.13 8.36 3.94
N ILE A 166 -0.32 7.76 4.79
CA ILE A 166 -0.72 7.38 6.13
C ILE A 166 -0.31 8.48 7.10
N ASP A 167 -1.27 8.98 7.91
CA ASP A 167 -1.00 9.98 8.93
C ASP A 167 0.11 9.47 9.87
N GLY A 168 1.08 10.33 10.21
CA GLY A 168 2.21 9.92 11.06
C GLY A 168 3.38 9.28 10.32
N THR A 169 3.45 9.38 8.98
CA THR A 169 4.64 9.02 8.20
C THR A 169 5.40 10.26 7.75
N MET A 170 6.73 10.12 7.59
CA MET A 170 7.62 11.19 7.12
C MET A 170 8.07 10.99 5.68
N SER A 171 8.38 9.76 5.31
CA SER A 171 8.90 9.37 4.01
C SER A 171 8.56 7.91 3.74
N GLY A 172 8.72 7.49 2.50
CA GLY A 172 8.54 6.11 2.10
C GLY A 172 9.06 5.87 0.70
N GLY A 173 9.22 4.61 0.37
CA GLY A 173 9.56 4.13 -0.96
C GLY A 173 8.80 2.85 -1.25
N GLY A 174 8.47 2.63 -2.51
CA GLY A 174 7.72 1.45 -2.91
C GLY A 174 7.41 1.45 -4.38
N ASP A 175 6.52 0.57 -4.77
CA ASP A 175 6.08 0.41 -6.14
C ASP A 175 4.56 0.30 -6.24
N GLY A 176 4.05 0.59 -7.43
CA GLY A 176 2.66 0.38 -7.77
C GLY A 176 2.54 -0.31 -9.12
N ARG A 177 1.60 -1.26 -9.24
CA ARG A 177 1.37 -1.98 -10.47
C ARG A 177 -0.10 -2.23 -10.73
N PHE A 178 -0.47 -2.24 -12.01
CA PHE A 178 -1.82 -2.55 -12.46
C PHE A 178 -1.83 -3.93 -13.09
N TYR A 179 -2.89 -4.67 -12.85
CA TYR A 179 -3.11 -5.99 -13.44
C TYR A 179 -4.61 -6.25 -13.60
N ASP A 180 -4.97 -7.28 -14.32
CA ASP A 180 -6.33 -7.75 -14.48
C ASP A 180 -6.40 -9.19 -13.93
N ALA A 181 -6.97 -9.33 -12.74
CA ALA A 181 -7.06 -10.60 -12.05
C ALA A 181 -8.14 -11.52 -12.65
N ASP A 182 -9.21 -10.94 -13.22
CA ASP A 182 -10.30 -11.67 -13.86
C ASP A 182 -10.81 -10.91 -15.09
N PRO A 183 -10.28 -11.19 -16.29
CA PRO A 183 -10.69 -10.51 -17.51
C PRO A 183 -12.20 -10.59 -17.83
N SER A 184 -12.95 -11.39 -17.08
CA SER A 184 -14.39 -11.54 -17.26
C SER A 184 -15.23 -10.55 -16.44
N ASP A 185 -14.66 -9.83 -15.45
CA ASP A 185 -15.41 -8.99 -14.50
C ASP A 185 -15.45 -7.50 -14.87
N ASN A 186 -14.77 -7.08 -15.93
CA ASN A 186 -14.67 -5.70 -16.41
C ASN A 186 -13.96 -4.73 -15.43
N ALA A 187 -13.31 -5.21 -14.38
CA ALA A 187 -12.52 -4.43 -13.45
C ALA A 187 -11.03 -4.65 -13.67
N ILE A 188 -10.23 -3.64 -13.36
CA ILE A 188 -8.78 -3.75 -13.26
C ILE A 188 -8.34 -3.49 -11.84
N GLN A 189 -7.23 -4.09 -11.42
CA GLN A 189 -6.68 -3.93 -10.09
C GLN A 189 -5.44 -3.06 -10.12
N TYR A 190 -5.29 -2.24 -9.08
CA TYR A 190 -4.07 -1.50 -8.77
C TYR A 190 -3.59 -1.91 -7.38
N VAL A 191 -2.33 -2.25 -7.29
CA VAL A 191 -1.67 -2.54 -6.02
C VAL A 191 -0.60 -1.50 -5.77
N GLU A 192 -0.60 -0.93 -4.58
CA GLU A 192 0.46 -0.07 -4.07
C GLU A 192 1.15 -0.78 -2.90
N ARG A 193 2.47 -0.99 -3.02
CA ARG A 193 3.34 -1.58 -2.00
C ARG A 193 4.30 -0.52 -1.50
N MET A 194 4.34 -0.28 -0.19
CA MET A 194 5.13 0.79 0.39
C MET A 194 5.82 0.37 1.67
N SER A 195 7.06 0.80 1.81
CA SER A 195 7.80 0.85 3.06
C SER A 195 7.91 2.29 3.50
N VAL A 196 7.55 2.61 4.74
CA VAL A 196 7.48 3.99 5.24
C VAL A 196 8.27 4.18 6.52
N THR A 197 8.76 5.39 6.72
CA THR A 197 9.32 5.83 8.00
C THR A 197 8.21 6.42 8.85
N ALA A 198 7.78 5.73 9.90
CA ALA A 198 6.75 6.20 10.82
C ALA A 198 7.30 7.20 11.84
N ILE A 199 6.48 8.20 12.21
CA ILE A 199 6.72 9.03 13.39
C ILE A 199 6.27 8.21 14.61
N GLY A 200 7.20 7.61 15.27
CA GLY A 200 6.95 6.57 16.26
C GLY A 200 7.38 5.21 15.72
N SER A 201 6.79 4.12 16.21
CA SER A 201 7.23 2.77 15.86
C SER A 201 6.30 2.02 14.90
N SER A 202 5.15 2.60 14.52
CA SER A 202 4.15 1.89 13.74
C SER A 202 3.17 2.81 13.03
N ILE A 203 2.66 2.37 11.87
CA ILE A 203 1.54 2.98 11.13
C ILE A 203 0.18 2.43 11.57
N ILE A 204 0.16 1.36 12.36
CA ILE A 204 -1.08 0.73 12.83
C ILE A 204 -1.83 1.68 13.77
N GLY A 205 -3.13 1.80 13.58
CA GLY A 205 -3.98 2.74 14.32
C GLY A 205 -4.09 4.13 13.68
N HIS A 206 -3.33 4.41 12.62
CA HIS A 206 -3.40 5.66 11.90
C HIS A 206 -4.43 5.63 10.77
N THR A 207 -4.69 6.80 10.17
CA THR A 207 -5.59 6.94 9.02
C THR A 207 -4.79 7.03 7.74
N ALA A 208 -5.14 6.19 6.76
CA ALA A 208 -4.69 6.32 5.39
C ALA A 208 -5.60 7.28 4.62
N ARG A 209 -5.00 8.17 3.83
CA ARG A 209 -5.65 9.10 2.90
C ARG A 209 -5.20 8.77 1.50
N VAL A 210 -6.14 8.53 0.62
CA VAL A 210 -5.89 8.22 -0.78
C VAL A 210 -6.33 9.40 -1.64
N ASN A 211 -5.47 9.82 -2.55
CA ASN A 211 -5.74 10.88 -3.53
C ASN A 211 -5.24 10.42 -4.89
N LEU A 212 -6.11 9.89 -5.71
CA LEU A 212 -5.80 9.45 -7.07
C LEU A 212 -6.37 10.44 -8.07
N SER A 213 -5.63 10.73 -9.13
CA SER A 213 -6.08 11.60 -10.21
C SER A 213 -5.71 11.00 -11.57
N ASP A 214 -6.56 11.21 -12.53
CA ASP A 214 -6.44 10.81 -13.93
C ASP A 214 -5.70 9.48 -14.17
N LEU A 215 -6.43 8.47 -14.59
CA LEU A 215 -5.84 7.19 -14.99
C LEU A 215 -5.27 7.31 -16.40
N LYS A 216 -4.00 7.02 -16.57
CA LYS A 216 -3.26 7.11 -17.84
C LYS A 216 -2.73 5.77 -18.29
N MET A 217 -2.67 5.57 -19.60
CA MET A 217 -1.91 4.49 -20.21
C MET A 217 -0.62 5.05 -20.79
N TYR A 218 0.49 4.35 -20.53
CA TYR A 218 1.82 4.71 -21.00
C TYR A 218 2.21 3.87 -22.22
N GLY A 219 2.85 4.49 -23.20
CA GLY A 219 3.45 3.76 -24.32
C GLY A 219 4.64 2.91 -23.86
N GLY A 220 5.00 1.92 -24.66
CA GLY A 220 6.05 0.95 -24.31
C GLY A 220 7.45 1.56 -24.07
N ASP A 221 7.68 2.79 -24.50
CA ASP A 221 8.91 3.55 -24.26
C ASP A 221 8.80 4.50 -23.05
N GLY A 222 7.63 4.55 -22.39
CA GLY A 222 7.34 5.44 -21.26
C GLY A 222 7.30 6.93 -21.61
N SER A 223 7.57 7.33 -22.85
CA SER A 223 7.66 8.75 -23.26
C SER A 223 6.31 9.36 -23.65
N THR A 224 5.35 8.52 -24.00
CA THR A 224 4.01 8.93 -24.39
C THR A 224 2.99 8.42 -23.39
N SER A 225 1.96 9.21 -23.10
CA SER A 225 0.83 8.77 -22.30
C SER A 225 -0.45 9.38 -22.83
N HIS A 226 -1.59 8.70 -22.61
CA HIS A 226 -2.91 9.25 -22.85
C HIS A 226 -3.84 8.91 -21.68
N VAL A 227 -4.81 9.77 -21.46
CA VAL A 227 -5.79 9.61 -20.39
C VAL A 227 -6.78 8.51 -20.77
N VAL A 228 -6.92 7.50 -19.93
CA VAL A 228 -7.90 6.41 -20.03
C VAL A 228 -9.20 6.80 -19.31
N ALA A 229 -9.05 7.45 -18.14
CA ALA A 229 -10.17 7.99 -17.37
C ALA A 229 -9.75 9.27 -16.67
N GLU A 230 -10.47 10.37 -16.94
CA GLU A 230 -10.32 11.63 -16.20
C GLU A 230 -11.06 11.52 -14.87
N GLY A 231 -10.46 11.98 -13.76
CA GLY A 231 -11.12 11.99 -12.48
C GLY A 231 -10.24 12.32 -11.29
N GLU A 232 -10.90 12.47 -10.14
CA GLU A 232 -10.28 12.57 -8.83
C GLU A 232 -10.97 11.59 -7.89
N TRP A 233 -10.22 10.65 -7.31
CA TRP A 233 -10.73 9.67 -6.36
C TRP A 233 -10.06 9.87 -5.02
N ASN A 234 -10.82 10.44 -4.07
CA ASN A 234 -10.34 10.75 -2.73
C ASN A 234 -11.09 9.90 -1.71
N MET A 235 -10.37 9.13 -0.90
CA MET A 235 -10.96 8.28 0.13
C MET A 235 -10.07 8.20 1.37
N LYS A 236 -10.61 7.63 2.45
CA LYS A 236 -9.89 7.44 3.72
C LYS A 236 -10.32 6.13 4.34
N PHE A 237 -9.36 5.47 5.00
CA PHE A 237 -9.62 4.28 5.79
C PHE A 237 -8.67 4.17 6.99
N ALA A 238 -9.02 3.32 7.95
CA ALA A 238 -8.16 3.04 9.09
C ALA A 238 -7.15 1.94 8.74
N VAL A 239 -5.93 2.06 9.27
CA VAL A 239 -4.90 1.02 9.24
C VAL A 239 -5.02 0.27 10.56
N ASP A 240 -5.75 -0.84 10.59
CA ASP A 240 -6.15 -1.54 11.84
C ASP A 240 -5.95 -3.06 11.81
N TYR A 241 -4.99 -3.56 11.03
CA TYR A 241 -4.59 -4.95 11.05
C TYR A 241 -3.74 -5.30 12.30
N GLU A 242 -3.53 -6.60 12.56
CA GLU A 242 -2.74 -7.07 13.68
C GLU A 242 -1.24 -6.96 13.39
N ASP A 243 -0.46 -6.46 14.38
CA ASP A 243 1.00 -6.50 14.30
C ASP A 243 1.50 -7.93 14.59
N THR A 244 2.04 -8.56 13.58
CA THR A 244 2.67 -9.89 13.67
C THR A 244 4.19 -9.84 13.53
N SER A 245 4.75 -8.65 13.63
CA SER A 245 6.20 -8.43 13.52
C SER A 245 6.95 -9.03 14.72
N VAL A 246 8.10 -9.59 14.45
CA VAL A 246 9.03 -10.14 15.45
C VAL A 246 10.32 -9.33 15.42
N ASP A 247 10.70 -8.78 16.58
CA ASP A 247 11.97 -8.09 16.73
C ASP A 247 13.09 -9.12 16.92
N LEU A 248 14.16 -9.00 16.14
CA LEU A 248 15.34 -9.87 16.21
C LEU A 248 16.38 -9.28 17.19
N PRO A 249 17.29 -10.11 17.74
CA PRO A 249 18.40 -9.60 18.53
C PRO A 249 19.22 -8.57 17.77
N ALA A 250 19.54 -7.45 18.40
CA ALA A 250 20.29 -6.32 17.83
C ALA A 250 21.53 -5.99 18.68
N GLY A 251 22.34 -5.03 18.21
CA GLY A 251 23.58 -4.58 18.86
C GLY A 251 24.80 -5.42 18.50
N GLY A 252 24.66 -6.44 17.66
CA GLY A 252 25.77 -7.28 17.18
C GLY A 252 26.52 -6.67 16.00
N ALA A 253 27.77 -7.12 15.79
CA ALA A 253 28.54 -6.79 14.60
C ALA A 253 28.00 -7.56 13.40
N ILE A 254 27.92 -6.88 12.26
CA ILE A 254 27.59 -7.44 10.95
C ILE A 254 28.57 -6.91 9.91
N GLU A 255 28.58 -7.50 8.72
CA GLU A 255 29.32 -7.03 7.56
C GLU A 255 28.36 -6.58 6.47
N VAL A 256 28.60 -5.43 5.85
CA VAL A 256 27.83 -4.90 4.72
C VAL A 256 28.78 -4.63 3.58
N SER A 257 28.73 -5.43 2.52
CA SER A 257 29.59 -5.32 1.33
C SER A 257 31.09 -5.18 1.68
N GLY A 258 31.57 -5.96 2.66
CA GLY A 258 32.96 -5.94 3.13
C GLY A 258 33.30 -4.84 4.14
N MET A 259 32.33 -4.05 4.58
CA MET A 259 32.50 -3.00 5.59
C MET A 259 32.01 -3.48 6.96
N ASP A 260 32.74 -3.11 8.02
CA ASP A 260 32.29 -3.36 9.39
C ASP A 260 31.05 -2.50 9.72
N ALA A 261 30.03 -3.10 10.30
CA ALA A 261 28.83 -2.42 10.71
C ALA A 261 28.26 -2.98 12.03
N THR A 262 27.37 -2.23 12.64
CA THR A 262 26.60 -2.64 13.82
C THR A 262 25.13 -2.71 13.44
N LEU A 263 24.46 -3.83 13.74
CA LEU A 263 23.02 -3.96 13.56
C LEU A 263 22.31 -3.22 14.71
N ASP A 264 21.66 -2.13 14.43
CA ASP A 264 20.98 -1.29 15.44
C ASP A 264 19.59 -1.83 15.77
N SER A 265 18.82 -2.25 14.76
CA SER A 265 17.55 -2.95 14.89
C SER A 265 17.28 -3.87 13.71
N ALA A 266 16.51 -4.93 13.94
CA ALA A 266 15.98 -5.79 12.89
C ALA A 266 14.58 -6.29 13.29
N THR A 267 13.64 -6.20 12.35
CA THR A 267 12.26 -6.65 12.55
C THR A 267 11.83 -7.43 11.33
N VAL A 268 11.28 -8.62 11.53
CA VAL A 268 10.72 -9.45 10.46
C VAL A 268 9.21 -9.61 10.65
N SER A 269 8.49 -9.57 9.56
CA SER A 269 7.06 -9.84 9.48
C SER A 269 6.78 -10.87 8.38
N PRO A 270 5.55 -11.36 8.21
CA PRO A 270 5.20 -12.22 7.07
C PRO A 270 5.40 -11.58 5.70
N ILE A 271 5.50 -10.25 5.61
CA ILE A 271 5.57 -9.52 4.33
C ILE A 271 6.88 -8.77 4.11
N ALA A 272 7.70 -8.57 5.17
CA ALA A 272 8.91 -7.75 5.03
C ALA A 272 9.95 -8.04 6.13
N LEU A 273 11.19 -7.70 5.81
CA LEU A 273 12.30 -7.55 6.75
C LEU A 273 12.72 -6.08 6.77
N THR A 274 12.75 -5.47 7.95
CA THR A 274 13.21 -4.09 8.15
C THR A 274 14.46 -4.09 9.01
N LEU A 275 15.50 -3.40 8.57
CA LEU A 275 16.81 -3.31 9.20
C LEU A 275 17.18 -1.84 9.44
N GLU A 276 17.78 -1.57 10.59
CA GLU A 276 18.56 -0.36 10.84
C GLU A 276 19.96 -0.79 11.27
N TYR A 277 20.98 -0.19 10.70
CA TYR A 277 22.36 -0.50 11.02
C TYR A 277 23.27 0.72 10.78
N THR A 278 24.42 0.71 11.43
CA THR A 278 25.44 1.75 11.29
C THR A 278 26.70 1.16 10.71
N VAL A 279 27.04 1.54 9.49
CA VAL A 279 28.33 1.22 8.83
C VAL A 279 29.40 2.13 9.38
N HIS A 280 30.57 1.57 9.73
CA HIS A 280 31.69 2.32 10.34
C HIS A 280 32.58 3.00 9.29
N GLU A 281 31.98 3.35 8.16
CA GLU A 281 32.56 4.16 7.09
C GLU A 281 31.62 5.30 6.73
N VAL A 282 32.16 6.31 6.05
CA VAL A 282 31.41 7.47 5.54
C VAL A 282 31.26 7.30 4.02
N LEU A 283 30.11 7.67 3.49
CA LEU A 283 29.85 7.68 2.05
C LEU A 283 30.85 8.56 1.32
N ASN A 284 31.42 8.04 0.24
CA ASN A 284 32.28 8.80 -0.66
C ASN A 284 31.44 9.46 -1.76
N TRP A 285 30.72 10.51 -1.37
CA TRP A 285 29.74 11.18 -2.24
C TRP A 285 30.38 12.23 -3.14
N GLU A 286 30.07 12.22 -4.43
CA GLU A 286 30.48 13.24 -5.39
C GLU A 286 29.38 14.26 -5.60
N ASP A 287 29.76 15.56 -5.55
CA ASP A 287 28.82 16.64 -5.89
C ASP A 287 28.37 16.57 -7.35
N GLN A 288 27.07 16.73 -7.60
CA GLN A 288 26.47 16.72 -8.92
C GLN A 288 25.79 18.06 -9.23
N GLU A 289 26.11 18.64 -10.39
CA GLU A 289 25.51 19.92 -10.82
C GLU A 289 24.03 19.81 -11.24
N SER A 290 23.51 18.62 -11.52
CA SER A 290 22.23 18.42 -12.22
C SER A 290 21.29 17.44 -11.49
N GLY A 291 21.09 17.37 -10.27
CA GLY A 291 20.01 16.64 -9.61
C GLY A 291 19.80 15.15 -10.04
N ARG A 292 20.60 14.61 -10.95
CA ARG A 292 20.64 13.21 -11.33
C ARG A 292 21.78 12.52 -10.59
N MET A 293 21.49 11.40 -9.95
CA MET A 293 22.50 10.57 -9.30
C MET A 293 23.53 10.10 -10.34
N SER A 294 24.83 10.23 -10.04
CA SER A 294 25.89 9.66 -10.88
C SER A 294 25.98 8.15 -10.65
N ASP A 295 26.58 7.45 -11.60
CA ASP A 295 26.83 6.02 -11.45
C ASP A 295 27.69 5.75 -10.20
N HIS A 296 28.70 6.60 -9.91
CA HIS A 296 29.51 6.50 -8.69
C HIS A 296 28.69 6.62 -7.41
N ASN A 297 27.80 7.63 -7.34
CA ASN A 297 26.95 7.82 -6.16
C ASN A 297 25.92 6.69 -6.02
N GLN A 298 25.43 6.13 -7.12
CA GLN A 298 24.56 4.96 -7.09
C GLN A 298 25.31 3.73 -6.57
N ASP A 299 26.50 3.46 -7.09
CA ASP A 299 27.35 2.32 -6.63
C ASP A 299 27.70 2.45 -5.14
N GLU A 300 28.01 3.68 -4.68
CA GLU A 300 28.25 3.94 -3.25
C GLU A 300 26.98 3.68 -2.41
N MET A 301 25.81 4.19 -2.83
CA MET A 301 24.56 3.90 -2.12
C MET A 301 24.27 2.40 -2.07
N ASP A 302 24.40 1.72 -3.19
CA ASP A 302 24.14 0.27 -3.27
C ASP A 302 25.08 -0.50 -2.34
N ARG A 303 26.38 -0.14 -2.29
CA ARG A 303 27.35 -0.72 -1.37
C ARG A 303 26.95 -0.62 0.11
N PHE A 304 26.38 0.52 0.52
CA PHE A 304 25.93 0.74 1.89
C PHE A 304 24.56 0.11 2.18
N LEU A 305 23.75 -0.15 1.15
CA LEU A 305 22.37 -0.64 1.29
C LEU A 305 22.18 -2.11 0.88
N ASP A 306 23.29 -2.86 0.73
CA ASP A 306 23.29 -4.28 0.36
C ASP A 306 23.88 -5.19 1.46
N PRO A 307 23.25 -5.30 2.62
CA PRO A 307 23.58 -6.34 3.58
C PRO A 307 23.16 -7.70 3.02
N SER A 308 24.05 -8.71 3.12
CA SER A 308 23.64 -10.07 2.80
C SER A 308 22.57 -10.56 3.78
N VAL A 309 21.49 -11.15 3.25
CA VAL A 309 20.38 -11.67 4.06
C VAL A 309 20.03 -13.08 3.63
N THR A 310 19.96 -14.01 4.59
CA THR A 310 19.58 -15.40 4.34
C THR A 310 18.57 -15.86 5.39
N LEU A 311 17.45 -16.40 4.97
CA LEU A 311 16.48 -17.07 5.82
C LEU A 311 16.88 -18.53 5.99
N ASN A 312 17.00 -19.01 7.23
CA ASN A 312 17.30 -20.41 7.54
C ASN A 312 15.99 -21.09 7.93
N MET A 313 15.53 -22.02 7.12
CA MET A 313 14.23 -22.68 7.28
C MET A 313 14.31 -23.94 8.13
N LYS A 314 13.21 -24.34 8.78
CA LYS A 314 13.10 -25.54 9.63
C LYS A 314 13.33 -26.85 8.87
N ASP A 315 13.06 -26.89 7.58
CA ASP A 315 13.33 -28.05 6.73
C ASP A 315 14.80 -28.20 6.30
N GLY A 316 15.65 -27.25 6.73
CA GLY A 316 17.08 -27.21 6.43
C GLY A 316 17.41 -26.49 5.10
N THR A 317 16.42 -25.93 4.43
CA THR A 317 16.67 -25.09 3.24
C THR A 317 17.06 -23.67 3.66
N THR A 318 17.66 -22.95 2.73
CA THR A 318 17.99 -21.53 2.90
C THR A 318 17.41 -20.73 1.74
N VAL A 319 16.94 -19.49 2.02
CA VAL A 319 16.45 -18.55 1.02
C VAL A 319 17.28 -17.28 1.09
N GLU A 320 17.97 -16.94 0.03
CA GLU A 320 18.70 -15.68 -0.09
C GLU A 320 17.70 -14.56 -0.46
N ILE A 321 17.82 -13.42 0.22
CA ILE A 321 16.99 -12.25 0.00
C ILE A 321 17.84 -11.16 -0.64
N ASP A 322 17.43 -10.68 -1.80
CA ASP A 322 18.05 -9.56 -2.51
C ASP A 322 17.70 -8.23 -1.81
N ALA A 323 18.66 -7.72 -1.03
CA ALA A 323 18.45 -6.47 -0.29
C ALA A 323 18.36 -5.25 -1.21
N LEU A 324 18.99 -5.24 -2.38
CA LEU A 324 18.94 -4.10 -3.31
C LEU A 324 17.53 -3.82 -3.84
N ARG A 325 16.68 -4.84 -3.90
CA ARG A 325 15.28 -4.67 -4.33
C ARG A 325 14.39 -3.92 -3.32
N GLY A 326 14.85 -3.72 -2.08
CA GLY A 326 14.08 -3.06 -1.03
C GLY A 326 14.23 -1.54 -1.03
N ALA A 327 13.32 -0.86 -0.35
CA ALA A 327 13.46 0.56 -0.03
C ALA A 327 14.57 0.76 1.01
N GLY A 328 15.29 1.86 0.93
CA GLY A 328 16.34 2.15 1.90
C GLY A 328 16.84 3.60 1.82
N GLY A 329 17.64 3.97 2.79
CA GLY A 329 18.24 5.29 2.84
C GLY A 329 19.45 5.33 3.77
N THR A 330 20.27 6.33 3.55
CA THR A 330 21.49 6.57 4.31
C THR A 330 21.47 7.94 4.96
N ARG A 331 22.09 8.04 6.11
CA ARG A 331 22.35 9.32 6.80
C ARG A 331 23.79 9.33 7.27
N GLU A 332 24.59 10.22 6.70
CA GLU A 332 25.97 10.42 7.07
C GLU A 332 26.09 11.01 8.49
N ASN A 333 27.02 10.48 9.28
CA ASN A 333 27.50 10.98 10.56
C ASN A 333 28.96 11.38 10.41
N THR A 334 29.62 11.81 11.50
CA THR A 334 31.01 12.31 11.44
C THR A 334 32.01 11.25 10.95
N ASN A 335 31.85 9.98 11.37
CA ASN A 335 32.78 8.87 11.05
C ASN A 335 32.05 7.57 10.73
N SER A 336 30.78 7.62 10.40
CA SER A 336 29.94 6.46 10.11
C SER A 336 28.74 6.87 9.28
N THR A 337 28.02 5.91 8.77
CA THR A 337 26.78 6.11 8.04
C THR A 337 25.68 5.25 8.65
N SER A 338 24.61 5.87 9.14
CA SER A 338 23.41 5.16 9.55
C SER A 338 22.60 4.79 8.30
N CYS A 339 22.21 3.54 8.21
CA CYS A 339 21.45 2.99 7.11
C CYS A 339 20.13 2.41 7.61
N ASN A 340 19.09 2.56 6.82
CA ASN A 340 17.85 1.82 6.99
C ASN A 340 17.54 1.04 5.71
N LYS A 341 16.97 -0.13 5.86
CA LYS A 341 16.60 -0.99 4.74
C LYS A 341 15.30 -1.72 5.06
N SER A 342 14.36 -1.68 4.13
CA SER A 342 13.13 -2.44 4.22
C SER A 342 12.93 -3.24 2.94
N ILE A 343 12.81 -4.54 3.07
CA ILE A 343 12.74 -5.49 1.97
C ILE A 343 11.39 -6.19 2.06
N MET A 344 10.46 -5.85 1.18
CA MET A 344 9.19 -6.55 1.07
C MET A 344 9.42 -7.87 0.31
N PHE A 345 8.92 -8.96 0.86
CA PHE A 345 9.03 -10.28 0.24
C PHE A 345 8.12 -10.40 -0.98
N ASP A 346 8.54 -11.23 -1.95
CA ASP A 346 7.70 -11.56 -3.10
C ASP A 346 6.64 -12.63 -2.75
N GLU A 347 6.86 -13.38 -1.66
CA GLU A 347 5.94 -14.39 -1.14
C GLU A 347 5.71 -14.18 0.36
N PHE A 348 4.53 -14.56 0.86
CA PHE A 348 4.28 -14.53 2.30
C PHE A 348 5.23 -15.49 3.02
N LEU A 349 5.94 -14.96 4.01
CA LEU A 349 6.80 -15.74 4.88
C LEU A 349 6.00 -16.28 6.08
N ASN A 350 5.89 -17.59 6.18
CA ASN A 350 5.41 -18.20 7.42
C ASN A 350 6.53 -18.19 8.45
N LEU A 351 6.50 -17.27 9.40
CA LEU A 351 7.52 -17.13 10.43
C LEU A 351 7.71 -18.41 11.28
N ASN A 352 6.66 -19.24 11.37
CA ASN A 352 6.77 -20.53 12.06
C ASN A 352 7.69 -21.52 11.33
N ASP A 353 8.02 -21.31 10.08
CA ASP A 353 8.91 -22.19 9.30
C ASP A 353 10.36 -21.69 9.29
N VAL A 354 10.63 -20.51 9.87
CA VAL A 354 11.97 -19.91 9.97
C VAL A 354 12.60 -20.29 11.30
N VAL A 355 13.86 -20.68 11.28
CA VAL A 355 14.69 -20.96 12.49
C VAL A 355 15.46 -19.73 12.89
N SER A 356 16.12 -19.09 11.92
CA SER A 356 16.96 -17.92 12.13
C SER A 356 17.08 -17.12 10.83
N ILE A 357 17.54 -15.88 10.96
CA ILE A 357 17.89 -15.02 9.84
C ILE A 357 19.36 -14.65 9.98
N THR A 358 20.14 -14.90 8.94
CA THR A 358 21.53 -14.47 8.88
C THR A 358 21.61 -13.13 8.17
N ILE A 359 22.16 -12.10 8.84
CA ILE A 359 22.32 -10.74 8.32
C ILE A 359 23.79 -10.36 8.42
N GLY A 360 24.41 -10.02 7.29
CA GLY A 360 25.83 -9.64 7.26
C GLY A 360 26.73 -10.66 7.93
N GLY A 361 26.49 -11.97 7.70
CA GLY A 361 27.23 -13.08 8.28
C GLY A 361 26.90 -13.42 9.74
N THR A 362 26.04 -12.66 10.42
CA THR A 362 25.63 -12.92 11.80
C THR A 362 24.26 -13.58 11.84
N GLU A 363 24.17 -14.76 12.45
CA GLU A 363 22.94 -15.53 12.60
C GLU A 363 22.13 -15.03 13.81
N LEU A 364 20.86 -14.69 13.58
CA LEU A 364 19.92 -14.18 14.55
C LEU A 364 18.76 -15.18 14.69
N PRO A 365 18.57 -15.80 15.86
CA PRO A 365 17.47 -16.75 16.05
C PRO A 365 16.11 -16.04 16.00
N LEU A 366 15.13 -16.71 15.39
CA LEU A 366 13.73 -16.32 15.49
C LEU A 366 13.16 -17.02 16.74
N ALA A 367 12.75 -16.25 17.74
CA ALA A 367 12.32 -16.75 19.05
C ALA A 367 10.92 -17.41 19.03
#